data_9d109d0b7e6ec950df1ce5d6fbd2c88a
#
_entry.id   9d109d0b7e6ec950df1ce5d6fbd2c88a
#
_cell.length_a   1.000
_cell.length_b   1.000
_cell.length_c   1.000
_cell.angle_alpha   90.00
_cell.angle_beta   90.00
_cell.angle_gamma   90.00
#
_symmetry.space_group_name_H-M   'P 1'
#
loop_
_entity.id
_entity.type
_entity.pdbx_description
1 polymer ?
#
loop_
_entity_poly.entity_id
_entity_poly.type
_entity_poly.pdbx_seq_one_letter_code
_entity_poly.pdbx_strand_id
1 'polypeptide(L)'
;FMVGDRITILRDGKFVACRNASEINEDHLVEYMTGAKVSQKNEYTEAKPLNDEKVLEVKGLTNHKVRNISFDLHKGEVLGLYGLVGAGRTEVIRSIFGADPYEKGEIKLHGRPVHFRHTGEAIANKIGLIPENRKTQGLVQILPVWENMTMVALDKCKKNGVINYGV
;
A
#
# COMPACT_ATOMS: atom_id res chain seq x y z
N PHE A 1 -19.29 15.56 14.03
CA PHE A 1 -19.58 16.75 14.85
C PHE A 1 -20.79 17.56 14.35
N MET A 2 -21.04 17.63 13.04
CA MET A 2 -22.11 18.48 12.49
C MET A 2 -23.54 17.95 12.69
N VAL A 3 -23.75 16.68 13.05
CA VAL A 3 -25.07 16.02 13.05
C VAL A 3 -25.42 15.38 14.40
N GLY A 4 -24.46 15.23 15.30
CA GLY A 4 -24.66 14.56 16.58
C GLY A 4 -24.44 15.46 17.78
N ASP A 5 -25.28 15.34 18.81
CA ASP A 5 -25.17 16.06 20.08
C ASP A 5 -24.16 15.39 21.02
N ARG A 6 -24.11 14.06 21.01
CA ARG A 6 -23.22 13.24 21.83
C ARG A 6 -22.50 12.18 21.01
N ILE A 7 -21.25 11.92 21.35
CA ILE A 7 -20.39 10.94 20.73
C ILE A 7 -20.05 9.85 21.74
N THR A 8 -20.46 8.62 21.44
CA THR A 8 -20.07 7.44 22.21
C THR A 8 -18.89 6.77 21.50
N ILE A 9 -17.82 6.54 22.23
CA ILE A 9 -16.56 6.01 21.72
C ILE A 9 -16.40 4.57 22.16
N LEU A 10 -16.17 3.70 21.20
CA LEU A 10 -15.89 2.29 21.41
C LEU A 10 -14.49 1.96 20.89
N ARG A 11 -13.77 1.08 21.57
CA ARG A 11 -12.49 0.55 21.14
C ARG A 11 -12.42 -0.94 21.45
N ASP A 12 -12.07 -1.76 20.46
CA ASP A 12 -11.96 -3.23 20.58
C ASP A 12 -13.25 -3.86 21.17
N GLY A 13 -14.43 -3.33 20.78
CA GLY A 13 -15.74 -3.79 21.24
C GLY A 13 -16.11 -3.35 22.66
N LYS A 14 -15.31 -2.50 23.32
CA LYS A 14 -15.55 -2.01 24.69
C LYS A 14 -15.90 -0.53 24.67
N PHE A 15 -16.78 -0.15 25.60
CA PHE A 15 -17.08 1.26 25.87
C PHE A 15 -15.85 1.97 26.46
N VAL A 16 -15.51 3.13 25.91
CA VAL A 16 -14.40 3.97 26.37
C VAL A 16 -14.90 5.23 27.04
N ALA A 17 -15.72 6.00 26.32
CA ALA A 17 -16.25 7.27 26.83
C ALA A 17 -17.53 7.67 26.08
N CYS A 18 -18.32 8.54 26.72
CA CYS A 18 -19.38 9.31 26.07
C CYS A 18 -19.15 10.79 26.37
N ARG A 19 -19.14 11.65 25.36
CA ARG A 19 -18.89 13.10 25.47
C ARG A 19 -19.89 13.89 24.63
N ASN A 20 -20.16 15.12 25.01
CA ASN A 20 -20.89 16.04 24.14
C ASN A 20 -20.02 16.40 22.93
N ALA A 21 -20.62 16.54 21.76
CA ALA A 21 -19.89 16.88 20.54
C ALA A 21 -19.17 18.25 20.65
N SER A 22 -19.71 19.16 21.47
CA SER A 22 -19.11 20.47 21.75
C SER A 22 -17.87 20.46 22.67
N GLU A 23 -17.66 19.35 23.41
CA GLU A 23 -16.59 19.23 24.42
C GLU A 23 -15.37 18.44 23.89
N ILE A 24 -15.45 17.88 22.70
CA ILE A 24 -14.41 17.03 22.14
C ILE A 24 -14.02 17.51 20.73
N ASN A 25 -12.73 17.56 20.47
CA ASN A 25 -12.19 17.81 19.14
C ASN A 25 -11.75 16.48 18.47
N GLU A 26 -11.37 16.57 17.18
CA GLU A 26 -10.96 15.40 16.40
C GLU A 26 -9.74 14.69 16.99
N ASP A 27 -8.75 15.43 17.49
CA ASP A 27 -7.53 14.86 18.07
C ASP A 27 -7.84 14.04 19.34
N HIS A 28 -8.67 14.58 20.23
CA HIS A 28 -9.12 13.87 21.43
C HIS A 28 -9.97 12.64 21.05
N LEU A 29 -10.81 12.75 20.00
CA LEU A 29 -11.58 11.62 19.52
C LEU A 29 -10.68 10.48 19.05
N VAL A 30 -9.68 10.80 18.24
CA VAL A 30 -8.69 9.82 17.76
C VAL A 30 -7.90 9.22 18.93
N GLU A 31 -7.49 10.03 19.91
CA GLU A 31 -6.82 9.54 21.12
C GLU A 31 -7.66 8.52 21.89
N TYR A 32 -8.94 8.79 22.11
CA TYR A 32 -9.85 7.84 22.74
C TYR A 32 -10.03 6.55 21.93
N MET A 33 -10.12 6.67 20.58
CA MET A 33 -10.30 5.51 19.70
C MET A 33 -9.07 4.63 19.61
N THR A 34 -7.86 5.22 19.58
CA THR A 34 -6.59 4.50 19.40
C THR A 34 -5.91 4.16 20.71
N GLY A 35 -6.18 4.92 21.78
CA GLY A 35 -5.49 4.82 23.06
C GLY A 35 -4.08 5.43 23.07
N ALA A 36 -3.67 6.06 22.00
CA ALA A 36 -2.39 6.72 21.85
C ALA A 36 -2.58 8.24 21.66
N LYS A 37 -1.77 9.06 22.33
CA LYS A 37 -1.76 10.49 22.06
C LYS A 37 -1.40 10.71 20.59
N VAL A 38 -2.23 11.47 19.89
CA VAL A 38 -1.89 11.97 18.57
C VAL A 38 -0.71 12.92 18.76
N SER A 39 0.51 12.42 18.61
CA SER A 39 1.67 13.31 18.54
C SER A 39 1.54 14.08 17.23
N GLN A 40 1.25 15.37 17.33
CA GLN A 40 1.23 16.32 16.19
C GLN A 40 2.60 16.51 15.52
N LYS A 41 3.59 15.70 15.89
CA LYS A 41 4.87 15.63 15.18
C LYS A 41 4.77 14.66 14.00
N ASN A 42 3.88 14.94 13.07
CA ASN A 42 4.25 14.68 11.70
C ASN A 42 5.29 15.76 11.36
N GLU A 43 6.56 15.47 11.60
CA GLU A 43 7.63 16.12 10.89
C GLU A 43 7.45 15.76 9.40
N TYR A 44 6.49 16.43 8.76
CA TYR A 44 6.51 16.56 7.31
C TYR A 44 7.78 17.35 7.04
N THR A 45 8.84 16.63 6.84
CA THR A 45 10.02 17.18 6.20
C THR A 45 9.51 17.89 4.96
N GLU A 46 9.91 19.17 4.79
CA GLU A 46 9.55 19.96 3.61
C GLU A 46 9.67 19.07 2.36
N ALA A 47 8.65 19.14 1.51
CA ALA A 47 8.61 18.32 0.31
C ALA A 47 9.94 18.53 -0.45
N LYS A 48 10.73 17.47 -0.56
CA LYS A 48 11.97 17.54 -1.33
C LYS A 48 11.61 17.87 -2.77
N PRO A 49 12.38 18.72 -3.45
CA PRO A 49 12.16 18.96 -4.87
C PRO A 49 12.18 17.62 -5.61
N LEU A 50 11.23 17.44 -6.52
CA LEU A 50 11.14 16.22 -7.32
C LEU A 50 12.44 16.05 -8.14
N ASN A 51 12.94 14.84 -8.18
CA ASN A 51 14.04 14.48 -9.06
C ASN A 51 13.51 14.41 -10.49
N ASP A 52 14.29 14.86 -11.49
CA ASP A 52 13.88 14.80 -12.89
C ASP A 52 13.86 13.35 -13.44
N GLU A 53 14.54 12.41 -12.78
CA GLU A 53 14.60 11.01 -13.18
C GLU A 53 13.28 10.30 -12.88
N LYS A 54 12.52 9.96 -13.94
CA LYS A 54 11.31 9.14 -13.84
C LYS A 54 11.69 7.67 -13.69
N VAL A 55 11.22 7.05 -12.61
CA VAL A 55 11.43 5.62 -12.35
C VAL A 55 10.27 4.76 -12.86
N LEU A 56 9.06 5.29 -12.86
CA LEU A 56 7.88 4.63 -13.42
C LEU A 56 7.04 5.65 -14.20
N GLU A 57 6.63 5.25 -15.40
CA GLU A 57 5.67 6.00 -16.20
C GLU A 57 4.50 5.07 -16.54
N VAL A 58 3.29 5.51 -16.28
CA VAL A 58 2.05 4.81 -16.61
C VAL A 58 1.25 5.69 -17.53
N LYS A 59 0.85 5.19 -18.71
CA LYS A 59 0.10 5.94 -19.72
C LYS A 59 -1.11 5.16 -20.19
N GLY A 60 -2.30 5.74 -19.99
CA GLY A 60 -3.55 5.20 -20.52
C GLY A 60 -3.93 3.83 -19.97
N LEU A 61 -3.47 3.45 -18.76
CA LEU A 61 -3.75 2.15 -18.16
C LEU A 61 -5.26 1.93 -18.04
N THR A 62 -5.73 0.85 -18.64
CA THR A 62 -7.14 0.45 -18.65
C THR A 62 -7.25 -1.02 -18.33
N ASN A 63 -8.06 -1.38 -17.34
CA ASN A 63 -8.41 -2.74 -16.99
C ASN A 63 -9.93 -2.84 -16.74
N HIS A 64 -10.41 -3.98 -16.22
CA HIS A 64 -11.83 -4.23 -15.96
C HIS A 64 -12.49 -3.17 -15.05
N LYS A 65 -11.75 -2.40 -14.26
CA LYS A 65 -12.27 -1.48 -13.25
C LYS A 65 -11.86 -0.02 -13.46
N VAL A 66 -10.69 0.24 -14.02
CA VAL A 66 -10.17 1.59 -14.25
C VAL A 66 -9.94 1.87 -15.73
N ARG A 67 -10.06 3.14 -16.12
CA ARG A 67 -9.94 3.55 -17.51
C ARG A 67 -9.03 4.77 -17.65
N ASN A 68 -8.07 4.66 -18.58
CA ASN A 68 -7.19 5.76 -19.01
C ASN A 68 -6.42 6.44 -17.87
N ILE A 69 -5.86 5.64 -16.95
CA ILE A 69 -5.06 6.14 -15.83
C ILE A 69 -3.65 6.45 -16.32
N SER A 70 -3.17 7.65 -16.02
CA SER A 70 -1.81 8.08 -16.37
C SER A 70 -1.18 8.85 -15.22
N PHE A 71 0.06 8.52 -14.88
CA PHE A 71 0.89 9.23 -13.92
C PHE A 71 2.35 8.83 -14.08
N ASP A 72 3.23 9.62 -13.51
CA ASP A 72 4.65 9.35 -13.42
C ASP A 72 5.06 9.26 -11.95
N LEU A 73 6.11 8.49 -11.64
CA LEU A 73 6.75 8.41 -10.34
C LEU A 73 8.23 8.75 -10.51
N HIS A 74 8.71 9.69 -9.73
CA HIS A 74 10.10 10.15 -9.76
C HIS A 74 10.96 9.46 -8.71
N LYS A 75 12.26 9.46 -8.91
CA LYS A 75 13.21 8.85 -7.98
C LYS A 75 13.17 9.51 -6.60
N GLY A 76 12.93 8.71 -5.57
CA GLY A 76 12.82 9.18 -4.18
C GLY A 76 11.49 9.82 -3.84
N GLU A 77 10.52 9.84 -4.77
CA GLU A 77 9.18 10.34 -4.56
C GLU A 77 8.30 9.33 -3.82
N VAL A 78 7.37 9.85 -3.01
CA VAL A 78 6.23 9.11 -2.46
C VAL A 78 4.97 9.66 -3.11
N LEU A 79 4.44 8.95 -4.10
CA LEU A 79 3.21 9.32 -4.80
C LEU A 79 1.99 8.75 -4.07
N GLY A 80 1.09 9.63 -3.62
CA GLY A 80 -0.18 9.24 -3.00
C GLY A 80 -1.28 9.03 -4.03
N LEU A 81 -1.94 7.87 -4.00
CA LEU A 81 -3.17 7.61 -4.75
C LEU A 81 -4.38 7.76 -3.82
N TYR A 82 -5.20 8.77 -4.03
CA TYR A 82 -6.38 9.05 -3.23
C TYR A 82 -7.69 8.78 -4.00
N GLY A 83 -8.74 8.38 -3.29
CA GLY A 83 -10.05 8.13 -3.88
C GLY A 83 -10.99 7.38 -2.92
N LEU A 84 -12.28 7.39 -3.22
CA LEU A 84 -13.30 6.66 -2.46
C LEU A 84 -13.09 5.15 -2.52
N VAL A 85 -13.72 4.41 -1.60
CA VAL A 85 -13.76 2.95 -1.63
C VAL A 85 -14.32 2.51 -3.00
N GLY A 86 -13.63 1.60 -3.66
CA GLY A 86 -14.01 1.14 -5.00
C GLY A 86 -13.49 1.99 -6.17
N ALA A 87 -12.74 3.07 -5.94
CA ALA A 87 -12.19 3.92 -7.01
C ALA A 87 -11.13 3.25 -7.91
N GLY A 88 -10.71 2.03 -7.61
CA GLY A 88 -9.77 1.29 -8.46
C GLY A 88 -8.28 1.47 -8.13
N ARG A 89 -7.94 2.11 -7.00
CA ARG A 89 -6.52 2.33 -6.60
C ARG A 89 -5.73 1.03 -6.50
N THR A 90 -6.29 0.04 -5.85
CA THR A 90 -5.68 -1.29 -5.68
C THR A 90 -5.50 -1.99 -7.02
N GLU A 91 -6.49 -1.89 -7.91
CA GLU A 91 -6.47 -2.51 -9.24
C GLU A 91 -5.41 -1.89 -10.16
N VAL A 92 -5.17 -0.57 -10.06
CA VAL A 92 -4.05 0.08 -10.77
C VAL A 92 -2.71 -0.49 -10.33
N ILE A 93 -2.47 -0.54 -9.01
CA ILE A 93 -1.21 -1.04 -8.46
C ILE A 93 -1.01 -2.53 -8.78
N ARG A 94 -2.06 -3.34 -8.69
CA ARG A 94 -2.02 -4.77 -9.02
C ARG A 94 -1.73 -5.01 -10.50
N SER A 95 -2.27 -4.18 -11.40
CA SER A 95 -1.96 -4.26 -12.83
C SER A 95 -0.49 -3.89 -13.11
N ILE A 96 0.05 -2.86 -12.46
CA ILE A 96 1.47 -2.50 -12.60
C ILE A 96 2.38 -3.62 -12.07
N PHE A 97 1.97 -4.29 -11.00
CA PHE A 97 2.72 -5.41 -10.40
C PHE A 97 2.59 -6.74 -11.16
N GLY A 98 1.73 -6.80 -12.21
CA GLY A 98 1.47 -8.04 -12.94
C GLY A 98 0.64 -9.06 -12.18
N ALA A 99 -0.10 -8.65 -11.14
CA ALA A 99 -1.04 -9.47 -10.40
C ALA A 99 -2.40 -9.56 -11.09
N ASP A 100 -2.81 -8.48 -11.78
CA ASP A 100 -4.02 -8.42 -12.59
C ASP A 100 -3.68 -8.00 -14.02
N PRO A 101 -4.32 -8.57 -15.04
CA PRO A 101 -4.11 -8.16 -16.42
C PRO A 101 -4.67 -6.74 -16.66
N TYR A 102 -4.11 -6.05 -17.64
CA TYR A 102 -4.68 -4.82 -18.17
C TYR A 102 -4.88 -4.93 -19.69
N GLU A 103 -5.86 -4.20 -20.22
CA GLU A 103 -6.31 -4.31 -21.60
C GLU A 103 -5.57 -3.33 -22.51
N LYS A 104 -5.29 -2.12 -21.99
CA LYS A 104 -4.68 -1.02 -22.75
C LYS A 104 -3.75 -0.21 -21.84
N GLY A 105 -2.83 0.48 -22.48
CA GLY A 105 -1.89 1.37 -21.80
C GLY A 105 -0.44 0.91 -21.97
N GLU A 106 0.46 1.77 -21.57
CA GLU A 106 1.89 1.53 -21.59
C GLU A 106 2.46 1.77 -20.19
N ILE A 107 3.31 0.88 -19.73
CA ILE A 107 4.08 1.02 -18.49
C ILE A 107 5.55 1.03 -18.86
N LYS A 108 6.30 2.04 -18.37
CA LYS A 108 7.76 2.09 -18.48
C LYS A 108 8.39 2.08 -17.10
N LEU A 109 9.44 1.29 -16.96
CA LEU A 109 10.30 1.27 -15.78
C LEU A 109 11.69 1.75 -16.20
N HIS A 110 12.17 2.83 -15.57
CA HIS A 110 13.43 3.50 -15.93
C HIS A 110 13.53 3.79 -17.45
N GLY A 111 12.45 4.31 -18.04
CA GLY A 111 12.36 4.66 -19.46
C GLY A 111 12.18 3.46 -20.41
N ARG A 112 12.20 2.22 -19.91
CA ARG A 112 12.05 1.01 -20.75
C ARG A 112 10.62 0.48 -20.65
N PRO A 113 9.95 0.17 -21.77
CA PRO A 113 8.63 -0.45 -21.74
C PRO A 113 8.69 -1.80 -21.03
N VAL A 114 7.71 -2.05 -20.16
CA VAL A 114 7.56 -3.32 -19.45
C VAL A 114 6.10 -3.78 -19.51
N HIS A 115 5.91 -5.10 -19.52
CA HIS A 115 4.60 -5.72 -19.40
C HIS A 115 4.75 -7.00 -18.60
N PHE A 116 4.44 -6.94 -17.30
CA PHE A 116 4.57 -8.10 -16.43
C PHE A 116 3.35 -9.01 -16.57
N ARG A 117 3.58 -10.26 -16.94
CA ARG A 117 2.56 -11.29 -17.08
C ARG A 117 2.25 -11.99 -15.76
N HIS A 118 3.17 -11.92 -14.81
CA HIS A 118 3.04 -12.45 -13.45
C HIS A 118 3.95 -11.69 -12.49
N THR A 119 3.61 -11.77 -11.21
CA THR A 119 4.28 -11.01 -10.13
C THR A 119 5.78 -11.28 -10.01
N GLY A 120 6.24 -12.47 -10.38
CA GLY A 120 7.66 -12.82 -10.35
C GLY A 120 8.52 -11.96 -11.29
N GLU A 121 7.98 -11.54 -12.44
CA GLU A 121 8.68 -10.63 -13.35
C GLU A 121 8.83 -9.23 -12.74
N ALA A 122 7.80 -8.73 -12.04
CA ALA A 122 7.87 -7.46 -11.32
C ALA A 122 8.91 -7.52 -10.20
N ILE A 123 8.94 -8.62 -9.42
CA ILE A 123 9.92 -8.84 -8.35
C ILE A 123 11.35 -8.88 -8.92
N ALA A 124 11.56 -9.56 -10.04
CA ALA A 124 12.86 -9.61 -10.71
C ALA A 124 13.32 -8.21 -11.17
N ASN A 125 12.37 -7.33 -11.50
CA ASN A 125 12.61 -5.91 -11.81
C ASN A 125 12.59 -5.00 -10.57
N LYS A 126 12.68 -5.58 -9.37
CA LYS A 126 12.77 -4.89 -8.06
C LYS A 126 11.54 -4.04 -7.71
N ILE A 127 10.38 -4.42 -8.20
CA ILE A 127 9.10 -3.89 -7.75
C ILE A 127 8.55 -4.80 -6.67
N GLY A 128 8.15 -4.24 -5.54
CA GLY A 128 7.48 -4.96 -4.45
C GLY A 128 6.06 -4.43 -4.26
N LEU A 129 5.14 -5.29 -3.83
CA LEU A 129 3.77 -4.93 -3.47
C LEU A 129 3.50 -5.34 -2.02
N ILE A 130 3.06 -4.38 -1.21
CA ILE A 130 2.53 -4.65 0.13
C ILE A 130 1.00 -4.64 0.00
N PRO A 131 0.32 -5.77 0.22
CA PRO A 131 -1.12 -5.85 0.06
C PRO A 131 -1.85 -5.13 1.20
N GLU A 132 -3.07 -4.65 0.92
CA GLU A 132 -3.93 -4.00 1.90
C GLU A 132 -4.32 -4.95 3.04
N ASN A 133 -4.72 -6.16 2.72
CA ASN A 133 -5.09 -7.16 3.72
C ASN A 133 -3.94 -8.13 4.00
N ARG A 134 -3.19 -7.84 5.07
CA ARG A 134 -2.06 -8.68 5.48
C ARG A 134 -2.45 -10.11 5.84
N LYS A 135 -3.64 -10.33 6.43
CA LYS A 135 -4.06 -11.66 6.89
C LYS A 135 -4.41 -12.61 5.77
N THR A 136 -5.02 -12.11 4.69
CA THR A 136 -5.50 -12.93 3.58
C THR A 136 -4.58 -12.92 2.37
N GLN A 137 -3.71 -11.90 2.25
CA GLN A 137 -2.89 -11.68 1.07
C GLN A 137 -1.39 -11.54 1.36
N GLY A 138 -1.02 -11.11 2.57
CA GLY A 138 0.37 -10.80 2.90
C GLY A 138 1.06 -11.84 3.77
N LEU A 139 0.32 -12.75 4.41
CA LEU A 139 0.85 -13.76 5.33
C LEU A 139 0.21 -15.12 5.10
N VAL A 140 1.01 -16.17 5.23
CA VAL A 140 0.54 -17.54 5.38
C VAL A 140 0.47 -17.83 6.87
N GLN A 141 -0.74 -17.71 7.46
CA GLN A 141 -0.93 -17.69 8.91
C GLN A 141 -0.52 -18.99 9.64
N ILE A 142 -0.51 -20.11 8.92
CA ILE A 142 -0.09 -21.42 9.46
C ILE A 142 1.43 -21.61 9.48
N LEU A 143 2.18 -20.72 8.79
CA LEU A 143 3.64 -20.78 8.75
C LEU A 143 4.27 -19.92 9.85
N PRO A 144 5.42 -20.31 10.39
CA PRO A 144 6.17 -19.51 11.35
C PRO A 144 6.64 -18.18 10.74
N VAL A 145 6.99 -17.23 11.61
CA VAL A 145 7.38 -15.87 11.21
C VAL A 145 8.55 -15.88 10.23
N TRP A 146 9.58 -16.66 10.49
CA TRP A 146 10.77 -16.71 9.64
C TRP A 146 10.50 -17.23 8.23
N GLU A 147 9.57 -18.18 8.04
CA GLU A 147 9.16 -18.65 6.72
C GLU A 147 8.39 -17.57 5.95
N ASN A 148 7.49 -16.86 6.63
CA ASN A 148 6.81 -15.71 6.03
C ASN A 148 7.79 -14.61 5.60
N MET A 149 8.81 -14.31 6.41
CA MET A 149 9.83 -13.29 6.10
C MET A 149 10.70 -13.67 4.90
N THR A 150 11.01 -14.95 4.74
CA THR A 150 11.93 -15.45 3.71
C THR A 150 11.25 -15.86 2.42
N MET A 151 9.91 -15.99 2.41
CA MET A 151 9.14 -16.54 1.29
C MET A 151 9.46 -15.87 -0.07
N VAL A 152 9.54 -14.54 -0.11
CA VAL A 152 9.84 -13.78 -1.34
C VAL A 152 11.31 -13.95 -1.78
N ALA A 153 12.18 -14.33 -0.84
CA ALA A 153 13.62 -14.51 -1.07
C ALA A 153 14.06 -15.97 -1.17
N LEU A 154 13.13 -16.92 -1.26
CA LEU A 154 13.43 -18.37 -1.27
C LEU A 154 14.43 -18.76 -2.34
N ASP A 155 14.42 -18.12 -3.51
CA ASP A 155 15.38 -18.39 -4.58
C ASP A 155 16.83 -18.06 -4.18
N LYS A 156 17.01 -17.07 -3.27
CA LYS A 156 18.35 -16.75 -2.71
C LYS A 156 18.81 -17.77 -1.67
N CYS A 157 17.88 -18.49 -1.08
CA CYS A 157 18.15 -19.49 -0.04
C CYS A 157 18.31 -20.91 -0.63
N LYS A 158 18.19 -21.09 -1.95
CA LYS A 158 18.36 -22.39 -2.62
C LYS A 158 19.83 -22.68 -2.90
N LYS A 159 20.25 -23.92 -2.61
CA LYS A 159 21.48 -24.49 -3.09
C LYS A 159 21.17 -25.81 -3.79
N ASN A 160 21.51 -25.93 -5.08
CA ASN A 160 21.21 -27.11 -5.91
C ASN A 160 19.71 -27.48 -5.95
N GLY A 161 18.81 -26.48 -5.95
CA GLY A 161 17.36 -26.68 -5.99
C GLY A 161 16.70 -27.01 -4.66
N VAL A 162 17.46 -27.13 -3.58
CA VAL A 162 16.95 -27.41 -2.21
C VAL A 162 17.17 -26.18 -1.33
N ILE A 163 16.22 -25.91 -0.43
CA ILE A 163 16.33 -24.79 0.52
C ILE A 163 17.45 -25.11 1.50
N ASN A 164 18.40 -24.21 1.63
CA ASN A 164 19.47 -24.32 2.63
C ASN A 164 19.07 -23.57 3.90
N TYR A 165 18.78 -24.31 4.94
CA TYR A 165 18.40 -23.78 6.27
C TYR A 165 19.60 -23.28 7.11
N GLY A 166 20.82 -23.32 6.59
CA GLY A 166 22.04 -22.93 7.28
C GLY A 166 22.58 -21.54 6.86
N VAL A 167 21.76 -20.69 6.22
CA VAL A 167 22.16 -19.34 5.79
C VAL A 167 21.41 -18.31 6.63
#